data_a83fdcd308348186ea3c34597fbce3a2
#
_entry.id   a83fdcd308348186ea3c34597fbce3a2
#
_cell.length_a   1.000
_cell.length_b   1.000
_cell.length_c   1.000
_cell.angle_alpha   90.00
_cell.angle_beta   90.00
_cell.angle_gamma   90.00
#
_symmetry.space_group_name_H-M   'P 1'
#
loop_
_entity.id
_entity.type
_entity.pdbx_description
1 polymer ?
#
loop_
_entity_poly.entity_id
_entity_poly.type
_entity_poly.pdbx_seq_one_letter_code
_entity_poly.pdbx_strand_id
1 'polypeptide(L)'
;MKNKKSLSLIALLSLGLVMTACQKDQKNDETSNSNVSQEMKKDDASNVSDSSSNIEEKKEDSAEVSLSDWEGEWNDMGGYLEKDEVQNAFKTLAEKEKVDEKEAKENYLKKRKCDFGGLEIKDNKIKFLKDFPDKKGEVISESEYKYVGKQEVEHGGHKLEWDIFEAKNDDAPYKFILMMPIHGEESLTHFHMRYGDDKDKLLKDEGWFPTFVKPNTTDAQIIDEITE
;
A
#
# COMPACT_ATOMS: atom_id res chain seq x y z
N MET A 1 14.01 41.67 -33.47
CA MET A 1 15.47 41.50 -33.62
C MET A 1 15.91 40.29 -32.84
N LYS A 2 16.44 39.31 -33.59
CA LYS A 2 17.33 38.16 -33.22
C LYS A 2 17.03 37.28 -31.99
N ASN A 3 16.43 36.15 -32.29
CA ASN A 3 16.39 34.92 -31.52
C ASN A 3 17.83 34.36 -31.30
N LYS A 4 18.18 34.00 -30.07
CA LYS A 4 19.29 33.07 -29.79
C LYS A 4 18.72 31.80 -29.19
N LYS A 5 18.72 30.74 -30.01
CA LYS A 5 18.53 29.33 -29.57
C LYS A 5 19.84 28.88 -28.95
N SER A 6 19.82 28.46 -27.69
CA SER A 6 20.92 27.75 -27.06
C SER A 6 20.64 26.26 -27.12
N LEU A 7 21.45 25.53 -27.88
CA LEU A 7 21.52 24.08 -27.87
C LEU A 7 22.40 23.67 -26.68
N SER A 8 21.88 22.94 -25.74
CA SER A 8 22.68 22.25 -24.74
C SER A 8 22.86 20.78 -25.13
N LEU A 9 24.10 20.44 -25.25
CA LEU A 9 24.67 19.17 -25.64
C LEU A 9 24.61 18.19 -24.45
N ILE A 10 23.92 17.07 -24.62
CA ILE A 10 23.86 16.01 -23.63
C ILE A 10 25.07 15.10 -23.86
N ALA A 11 25.98 15.05 -22.91
CA ALA A 11 27.11 14.10 -22.92
C ALA A 11 26.67 12.83 -22.14
N LEU A 12 26.53 11.72 -22.88
CA LEU A 12 26.43 10.37 -22.32
C LEU A 12 27.78 9.93 -21.79
N LEU A 13 27.90 9.66 -20.51
CA LEU A 13 28.97 8.88 -19.93
C LEU A 13 28.45 7.48 -19.60
N SER A 14 28.87 6.52 -20.40
CA SER A 14 28.75 5.10 -20.13
C SER A 14 29.89 4.67 -19.20
N LEU A 15 29.58 4.15 -18.01
CA LEU A 15 30.58 3.51 -17.15
C LEU A 15 30.29 2.01 -17.05
N GLY A 16 31.30 1.23 -17.53
CA GLY A 16 31.20 -0.21 -17.67
C GLY A 16 31.21 -0.98 -16.35
N LEU A 17 30.46 -2.07 -16.36
CA LEU A 17 30.48 -3.12 -15.35
C LEU A 17 31.75 -3.95 -15.45
N VAL A 18 32.46 -4.12 -14.34
CA VAL A 18 33.48 -5.16 -14.19
C VAL A 18 32.91 -6.27 -13.32
N MET A 19 32.65 -7.41 -13.94
CA MET A 19 32.36 -8.68 -13.29
C MET A 19 33.64 -9.30 -12.77
N THR A 20 33.76 -9.52 -11.46
CA THR A 20 34.81 -10.39 -10.92
C THR A 20 34.15 -11.64 -10.34
N ALA A 21 34.31 -12.72 -11.09
CA ALA A 21 34.01 -14.07 -10.64
C ALA A 21 35.17 -14.57 -9.78
N CYS A 22 34.87 -15.06 -8.58
CA CYS A 22 35.78 -15.91 -7.82
C CYS A 22 35.14 -17.28 -7.61
N GLN A 23 35.65 -18.21 -8.38
CA GLN A 23 35.47 -19.64 -8.24
C GLN A 23 36.56 -20.15 -7.29
N LYS A 24 36.22 -21.01 -6.34
CA LYS A 24 37.19 -21.86 -5.65
C LYS A 24 36.60 -23.21 -5.28
N ASP A 25 37.29 -24.20 -5.83
CA ASP A 25 37.06 -25.62 -5.85
C ASP A 25 37.30 -26.34 -4.50
N GLN A 26 36.56 -27.45 -4.35
CA GLN A 26 36.96 -28.81 -3.94
C GLN A 26 37.63 -29.07 -2.58
N LYS A 27 37.10 -30.01 -1.81
CA LYS A 27 37.56 -31.41 -1.75
C LYS A 27 36.71 -32.26 -0.79
N ASN A 28 36.40 -33.44 -1.30
CA ASN A 28 36.07 -34.73 -0.71
C ASN A 28 36.66 -35.03 0.68
N ASP A 29 35.92 -35.80 1.49
CA ASP A 29 36.36 -37.16 1.83
C ASP A 29 35.17 -38.05 2.36
N GLU A 30 35.29 -39.29 1.94
CA GLU A 30 34.45 -40.46 2.14
C GLU A 30 34.46 -40.97 3.59
N THR A 31 33.46 -41.77 3.96
CA THR A 31 33.58 -43.18 4.34
C THR A 31 32.28 -43.65 5.00
N SER A 32 31.54 -44.47 4.32
CA SER A 32 31.41 -45.92 4.51
C SER A 32 30.53 -46.43 5.68
N ASN A 33 29.57 -47.16 5.34
CA ASN A 33 29.27 -48.61 5.45
C ASN A 33 27.99 -48.84 6.26
N SER A 34 27.11 -49.65 5.95
CA SER A 34 26.85 -50.87 5.25
C SER A 34 25.51 -51.46 5.74
N ASN A 35 24.78 -51.99 4.77
CA ASN A 35 24.07 -53.26 4.76
C ASN A 35 23.09 -53.61 5.91
N VAL A 36 21.90 -54.17 5.61
CA VAL A 36 21.62 -55.45 5.01
C VAL A 36 20.10 -55.57 4.73
N SER A 37 19.84 -56.04 3.55
CA SER A 37 18.75 -56.75 2.92
C SER A 37 17.85 -57.68 3.77
N GLN A 38 16.69 -57.88 3.21
CA GLN A 38 15.92 -59.12 2.83
C GLN A 38 14.47 -59.01 3.29
N GLU A 39 13.58 -59.04 2.41
CA GLU A 39 13.03 -59.94 1.41
C GLU A 39 11.76 -60.70 1.88
N MET A 40 10.71 -60.55 1.06
CA MET A 40 9.64 -61.49 0.69
C MET A 40 8.62 -61.98 1.73
N LYS A 41 7.32 -61.81 1.42
CA LYS A 41 6.38 -62.57 0.54
C LYS A 41 4.93 -62.11 0.79
N LYS A 42 4.22 -61.78 -0.26
CA LYS A 42 3.03 -62.37 -0.90
C LYS A 42 2.05 -63.12 0.02
N ASP A 43 0.81 -62.69 0.00
CA ASP A 43 -0.40 -63.27 -0.59
C ASP A 43 -1.67 -62.59 0.00
N ASP A 44 -2.47 -62.07 -0.82
CA ASP A 44 -3.75 -62.42 -1.42
C ASP A 44 -5.04 -61.95 -0.72
N ALA A 45 -5.89 -61.46 -1.61
CA ALA A 45 -7.36 -61.43 -1.62
C ALA A 45 -8.13 -60.36 -0.81
N SER A 46 -8.63 -59.44 -1.65
CA SER A 46 -10.02 -58.91 -1.69
C SER A 46 -10.71 -58.49 -0.38
N ASN A 47 -11.02 -57.21 -0.30
CA ASN A 47 -12.39 -56.78 -0.15
C ASN A 47 -12.59 -55.33 -0.57
N VAL A 48 -13.55 -55.09 -1.46
CA VAL A 48 -14.08 -53.80 -1.86
C VAL A 48 -14.84 -53.27 -0.67
N SER A 49 -14.45 -52.07 -0.18
CA SER A 49 -15.33 -51.24 0.60
C SER A 49 -15.03 -49.81 0.27
N ASP A 50 -15.98 -49.21 -0.40
CA ASP A 50 -16.19 -47.82 -0.65
C ASP A 50 -16.03 -47.04 0.65
N SER A 51 -15.02 -46.15 0.69
CA SER A 51 -14.92 -45.16 1.73
C SER A 51 -14.51 -43.85 1.10
N SER A 52 -15.54 -43.07 0.82
CA SER A 52 -15.49 -41.66 0.53
C SER A 52 -14.56 -40.98 1.53
N SER A 53 -13.34 -40.68 1.10
CA SER A 53 -12.45 -39.80 1.87
C SER A 53 -12.94 -38.36 1.73
N ASN A 54 -13.68 -37.97 2.74
CA ASN A 54 -13.96 -36.57 3.04
C ASN A 54 -12.61 -35.88 3.23
N ILE A 55 -12.15 -35.18 2.22
CA ILE A 55 -11.10 -34.18 2.37
C ILE A 55 -11.79 -33.02 3.07
N GLU A 56 -11.72 -32.97 4.37
CA GLU A 56 -11.94 -31.73 5.12
C GLU A 56 -10.86 -30.75 4.66
N GLU A 57 -11.22 -29.87 3.73
CA GLU A 57 -10.51 -28.62 3.53
C GLU A 57 -10.54 -27.91 4.88
N LYS A 58 -9.40 -27.90 5.56
CA LYS A 58 -9.14 -27.07 6.72
C LYS A 58 -9.23 -25.63 6.21
N LYS A 59 -10.42 -25.05 6.29
CA LYS A 59 -10.66 -23.65 6.10
C LYS A 59 -9.82 -22.96 7.17
N GLU A 60 -8.65 -22.44 6.81
CA GLU A 60 -7.97 -21.47 7.64
C GLU A 60 -8.97 -20.33 7.83
N ASP A 61 -9.32 -20.08 9.06
CA ASP A 61 -10.15 -18.98 9.51
C ASP A 61 -9.33 -17.69 9.35
N SER A 62 -9.10 -17.29 8.09
CA SER A 62 -8.60 -15.96 7.79
C SER A 62 -9.79 -15.04 8.04
N ALA A 63 -9.71 -14.21 9.08
CA ALA A 63 -10.68 -13.15 9.33
C ALA A 63 -10.94 -12.44 8.00
N GLU A 64 -12.21 -12.44 7.58
CA GLU A 64 -12.62 -11.82 6.32
C GLU A 64 -12.37 -10.32 6.45
N VAL A 65 -11.56 -9.74 5.57
CA VAL A 65 -11.30 -8.29 5.54
C VAL A 65 -12.62 -7.52 5.45
N SER A 66 -12.77 -6.54 6.30
CA SER A 66 -13.95 -5.68 6.32
C SER A 66 -13.57 -4.24 6.65
N LEU A 67 -14.50 -3.28 6.45
CA LEU A 67 -14.25 -1.90 6.85
C LEU A 67 -14.01 -1.71 8.36
N SER A 68 -14.34 -2.72 9.18
CA SER A 68 -14.02 -2.69 10.62
C SER A 68 -12.52 -2.62 10.90
N ASP A 69 -11.67 -3.05 9.96
CA ASP A 69 -10.22 -2.97 10.11
C ASP A 69 -9.71 -1.52 10.09
N TRP A 70 -10.50 -0.59 9.55
CA TRP A 70 -10.25 0.87 9.54
C TRP A 70 -11.25 1.65 10.40
N GLU A 71 -12.00 1.00 11.26
CA GLU A 71 -13.04 1.68 12.05
C GLU A 71 -12.48 2.83 12.89
N GLY A 72 -13.23 3.93 12.92
CA GLY A 72 -12.92 5.13 13.69
C GLY A 72 -12.92 6.42 12.88
N GLU A 73 -12.34 7.45 13.46
CA GLU A 73 -12.21 8.79 12.91
C GLU A 73 -10.80 8.99 12.33
N TRP A 74 -10.73 9.68 11.18
CA TRP A 74 -9.51 9.91 10.44
C TRP A 74 -9.49 11.30 9.81
N ASN A 75 -8.39 12.02 10.00
CA ASN A 75 -8.15 13.31 9.36
C ASN A 75 -7.45 13.11 8.03
N ASP A 76 -7.84 13.87 6.98
CA ASP A 76 -7.00 13.99 5.79
C ASP A 76 -5.67 14.67 6.16
N MET A 77 -4.55 14.04 5.84
CA MET A 77 -3.22 14.58 6.08
C MET A 77 -3.01 15.93 5.37
N GLY A 78 -3.68 16.12 4.22
CA GLY A 78 -3.63 17.37 3.45
C GLY A 78 -3.98 18.61 4.27
N GLY A 79 -4.89 18.46 5.25
CA GLY A 79 -5.26 19.56 6.15
C GLY A 79 -4.18 20.03 7.13
N TYR A 80 -3.06 19.32 7.25
CA TYR A 80 -1.89 19.73 8.05
C TYR A 80 -0.83 20.46 7.21
N LEU A 81 -0.78 20.20 5.90
CA LEU A 81 0.33 20.59 5.04
C LEU A 81 0.50 22.09 4.81
N GLU A 82 -0.53 22.89 5.13
CA GLU A 82 -0.48 24.36 5.03
C GLU A 82 -0.19 25.05 6.37
N LYS A 83 0.00 24.29 7.45
CA LYS A 83 0.37 24.88 8.76
C LYS A 83 1.79 25.42 8.72
N ASP A 84 2.02 26.57 9.39
CA ASP A 84 3.33 27.24 9.44
C ASP A 84 4.42 26.32 10.03
N GLU A 85 4.08 25.51 11.03
CA GLU A 85 4.97 24.57 11.72
C GLU A 85 5.52 23.50 10.77
N VAL A 86 4.75 23.13 9.74
CA VAL A 86 5.08 22.06 8.80
C VAL A 86 5.91 22.55 7.62
N GLN A 87 5.92 23.88 7.32
CA GLN A 87 6.54 24.39 6.09
C GLN A 87 8.04 24.05 5.96
N ASN A 88 8.77 24.04 7.07
CA ASN A 88 10.21 23.72 7.03
C ASN A 88 10.51 22.28 6.57
N ALA A 89 9.56 21.35 6.68
CA ALA A 89 9.72 19.99 6.20
C ALA A 89 9.92 19.93 4.68
N PHE A 90 9.28 20.82 3.92
CA PHE A 90 9.42 20.85 2.46
C PHE A 90 10.82 21.29 2.01
N LYS A 91 11.54 22.08 2.81
CA LYS A 91 12.95 22.36 2.53
C LYS A 91 13.82 21.12 2.65
N THR A 92 13.60 20.31 3.69
CA THR A 92 14.32 19.05 3.87
C THR A 92 13.98 18.06 2.75
N LEU A 93 12.72 17.96 2.37
CA LEU A 93 12.26 17.14 1.25
C LEU A 93 12.93 17.59 -0.08
N ALA A 94 12.97 18.88 -0.35
CA ALA A 94 13.60 19.47 -1.53
C ALA A 94 15.08 19.10 -1.65
N GLU A 95 15.82 19.17 -0.53
CA GLU A 95 17.24 18.79 -0.46
C GLU A 95 17.41 17.28 -0.75
N LYS A 96 16.51 16.43 -0.22
CA LYS A 96 16.52 14.98 -0.44
C LYS A 96 16.19 14.62 -1.89
N GLU A 97 15.19 15.26 -2.48
CA GLU A 97 14.74 15.02 -3.86
C GLU A 97 15.58 15.76 -4.91
N LYS A 98 16.43 16.70 -4.49
CA LYS A 98 17.29 17.54 -5.35
C LYS A 98 16.49 18.41 -6.32
N VAL A 99 15.40 18.97 -5.83
CA VAL A 99 14.54 19.94 -6.52
C VAL A 99 14.46 21.24 -5.71
N ASP A 100 13.78 22.27 -6.20
CA ASP A 100 13.51 23.45 -5.38
C ASP A 100 12.35 23.20 -4.38
N GLU A 101 12.30 23.98 -3.31
CA GLU A 101 11.32 23.81 -2.22
C GLU A 101 9.87 23.93 -2.72
N LYS A 102 9.62 24.81 -3.66
CA LYS A 102 8.29 25.00 -4.22
C LYS A 102 7.87 23.78 -5.03
N GLU A 103 8.77 23.24 -5.85
CA GLU A 103 8.53 22.03 -6.62
C GLU A 103 8.30 20.81 -5.72
N ALA A 104 9.13 20.63 -4.67
CA ALA A 104 8.94 19.57 -3.69
C ALA A 104 7.56 19.65 -3.01
N LYS A 105 7.17 20.85 -2.55
CA LYS A 105 5.85 21.07 -1.95
C LYS A 105 4.71 20.80 -2.93
N GLU A 106 4.77 21.33 -4.15
CA GLU A 106 3.72 21.13 -5.17
C GLU A 106 3.55 19.65 -5.52
N ASN A 107 4.65 18.91 -5.67
CA ASN A 107 4.63 17.47 -5.94
C ASN A 107 4.02 16.69 -4.78
N TYR A 108 4.40 17.01 -3.54
CA TYR A 108 3.87 16.36 -2.35
C TYR A 108 2.37 16.63 -2.17
N LEU A 109 1.93 17.89 -2.30
CA LEU A 109 0.52 18.27 -2.23
C LEU A 109 -0.31 17.55 -3.31
N LYS A 110 0.21 17.44 -4.53
CA LYS A 110 -0.44 16.70 -5.60
C LYS A 110 -0.59 15.22 -5.27
N LYS A 111 0.46 14.61 -4.72
CA LYS A 111 0.45 13.19 -4.32
C LYS A 111 -0.57 12.91 -3.21
N ARG A 112 -0.76 13.84 -2.28
CA ARG A 112 -1.66 13.72 -1.11
C ARG A 112 -3.03 14.34 -1.31
N LYS A 113 -3.34 14.89 -2.49
CA LYS A 113 -4.59 15.60 -2.74
C LYS A 113 -5.81 14.76 -2.40
N CYS A 114 -6.71 15.33 -1.57
CA CYS A 114 -7.99 14.75 -1.20
C CYS A 114 -9.14 15.75 -1.47
N ASP A 115 -10.34 15.23 -1.74
CA ASP A 115 -11.50 16.07 -2.04
C ASP A 115 -12.39 16.32 -0.79
N PHE A 116 -12.00 15.77 0.35
CA PHE A 116 -12.69 15.92 1.64
C PHE A 116 -11.69 15.97 2.80
N GLY A 117 -12.10 16.50 3.94
CA GLY A 117 -11.21 16.80 5.06
C GLY A 117 -11.04 15.66 6.06
N GLY A 118 -11.91 14.64 6.04
CA GLY A 118 -11.82 13.53 6.96
C GLY A 118 -12.86 12.44 6.72
N LEU A 119 -12.74 11.38 7.53
CA LEU A 119 -13.61 10.20 7.46
C LEU A 119 -14.10 9.81 8.86
N GLU A 120 -15.34 9.33 8.93
CA GLU A 120 -15.82 8.45 9.99
C GLU A 120 -16.16 7.10 9.37
N ILE A 121 -15.52 6.03 9.82
CA ILE A 121 -15.74 4.66 9.34
C ILE A 121 -16.38 3.87 10.47
N LYS A 122 -17.59 3.34 10.22
CA LYS A 122 -18.33 2.54 11.20
C LYS A 122 -19.40 1.68 10.52
N ASP A 123 -19.58 0.46 11.01
CA ASP A 123 -20.66 -0.44 10.59
C ASP A 123 -20.72 -0.64 9.05
N ASN A 124 -19.58 -0.86 8.40
CA ASN A 124 -19.41 -0.97 6.94
C ASN A 124 -19.85 0.28 6.16
N LYS A 125 -19.90 1.44 6.80
CA LYS A 125 -20.20 2.73 6.20
C LYS A 125 -19.01 3.67 6.30
N ILE A 126 -18.86 4.51 5.31
CA ILE A 126 -17.93 5.62 5.30
C ILE A 126 -18.72 6.92 5.19
N LYS A 127 -18.53 7.83 6.15
CA LYS A 127 -18.92 9.22 6.04
C LYS A 127 -17.73 10.04 5.55
N PHE A 128 -17.94 10.79 4.52
CA PHE A 128 -16.98 11.75 3.98
C PHE A 128 -17.30 13.13 4.56
N LEU A 129 -16.32 13.76 5.19
CA LEU A 129 -16.50 15.00 5.94
C LEU A 129 -15.78 16.14 5.23
N LYS A 130 -16.37 17.34 5.29
CA LYS A 130 -15.77 18.53 4.69
C LYS A 130 -14.52 19.02 5.42
N ASP A 131 -14.43 18.76 6.72
CA ASP A 131 -13.31 19.11 7.59
C ASP A 131 -13.01 17.92 8.52
N PHE A 132 -12.03 18.07 9.39
CA PHE A 132 -11.66 17.05 10.37
C PHE A 132 -12.85 16.64 11.25
N PRO A 133 -12.98 15.35 11.63
CA PRO A 133 -14.02 14.88 12.52
C PRO A 133 -14.12 15.65 13.84
N ASP A 134 -12.97 15.95 14.48
CA ASP A 134 -12.90 16.68 15.76
C ASP A 134 -13.39 18.14 15.65
N LYS A 135 -13.37 18.71 14.45
CA LYS A 135 -13.92 20.04 14.15
C LYS A 135 -15.42 20.00 13.84
N LYS A 136 -16.09 18.86 14.01
CA LYS A 136 -17.50 18.62 13.64
C LYS A 136 -17.75 18.93 12.17
N GLY A 137 -16.87 18.42 11.31
CA GLY A 137 -16.96 18.59 9.87
C GLY A 137 -18.35 18.22 9.34
N GLU A 138 -18.89 19.05 8.46
CA GLU A 138 -20.14 18.78 7.77
C GLU A 138 -20.03 17.46 7.00
N VAL A 139 -21.02 16.57 7.14
CA VAL A 139 -21.09 15.33 6.34
C VAL A 139 -21.44 15.70 4.91
N ILE A 140 -20.48 15.47 3.99
CA ILE A 140 -20.67 15.66 2.54
C ILE A 140 -21.55 14.53 2.00
N SER A 141 -21.25 13.29 2.40
CA SER A 141 -21.98 12.09 2.00
C SER A 141 -21.69 10.93 2.94
N GLU A 142 -22.55 9.92 2.92
CA GLU A 142 -22.39 8.65 3.62
C GLU A 142 -22.78 7.52 2.68
N SER A 143 -22.00 6.46 2.62
CA SER A 143 -22.32 5.28 1.83
C SER A 143 -21.85 4.00 2.50
N GLU A 144 -22.60 2.93 2.25
CA GLU A 144 -22.24 1.58 2.68
C GLU A 144 -21.41 0.90 1.59
N TYR A 145 -20.34 0.21 2.01
CA TYR A 145 -19.43 -0.49 1.13
C TYR A 145 -19.31 -1.96 1.50
N LYS A 146 -19.07 -2.82 0.52
CA LYS A 146 -18.78 -4.24 0.69
C LYS A 146 -17.38 -4.54 0.17
N TYR A 147 -16.67 -5.40 0.85
CA TYR A 147 -15.39 -5.93 0.37
C TYR A 147 -15.61 -6.77 -0.90
N VAL A 148 -14.78 -6.56 -1.91
CA VAL A 148 -14.86 -7.28 -3.20
C VAL A 148 -13.54 -7.95 -3.59
N GLY A 149 -12.54 -7.91 -2.71
CA GLY A 149 -11.26 -8.58 -2.90
C GLY A 149 -10.08 -7.63 -2.70
N LYS A 150 -8.88 -8.15 -2.91
CA LYS A 150 -7.62 -7.40 -2.83
C LYS A 150 -6.81 -7.52 -4.10
N GLN A 151 -5.94 -6.56 -4.33
CA GLN A 151 -5.04 -6.53 -5.45
C GLN A 151 -3.66 -6.05 -5.00
N GLU A 152 -2.65 -6.85 -5.32
CA GLU A 152 -1.25 -6.45 -5.20
C GLU A 152 -0.81 -5.72 -6.46
N VAL A 153 -0.17 -4.57 -6.31
CA VAL A 153 0.44 -3.80 -7.40
C VAL A 153 1.90 -3.52 -7.08
N GLU A 154 2.74 -3.46 -8.09
CA GLU A 154 4.14 -3.06 -7.92
C GLU A 154 4.27 -1.55 -8.07
N HIS A 155 4.95 -0.90 -7.12
CA HIS A 155 5.22 0.54 -7.14
C HIS A 155 6.64 0.80 -6.61
N GLY A 156 7.49 1.43 -7.42
CA GLY A 156 8.85 1.76 -7.00
C GLY A 156 9.71 0.55 -6.58
N GLY A 157 9.41 -0.66 -7.09
CA GLY A 157 10.09 -1.91 -6.69
C GLY A 157 9.55 -2.54 -5.41
N HIS A 158 8.46 -2.00 -4.84
CA HIS A 158 7.76 -2.53 -3.67
C HIS A 158 6.38 -3.04 -4.05
N LYS A 159 5.89 -4.06 -3.35
CA LYS A 159 4.54 -4.56 -3.48
C LYS A 159 3.63 -3.81 -2.54
N LEU A 160 2.59 -3.20 -3.09
CA LEU A 160 1.52 -2.54 -2.35
C LEU A 160 0.25 -3.37 -2.45
N GLU A 161 -0.36 -3.68 -1.32
CA GLU A 161 -1.64 -4.38 -1.26
C GLU A 161 -2.78 -3.36 -1.11
N TRP A 162 -3.79 -3.47 -1.95
CA TRP A 162 -5.01 -2.67 -1.90
C TRP A 162 -6.20 -3.56 -1.61
N ASP A 163 -6.86 -3.35 -0.50
CA ASP A 163 -8.17 -3.90 -0.19
C ASP A 163 -9.24 -3.07 -0.91
N ILE A 164 -10.10 -3.75 -1.66
CA ILE A 164 -11.04 -3.14 -2.59
C ILE A 164 -12.46 -3.27 -2.06
N PHE A 165 -13.13 -2.15 -1.94
CA PHE A 165 -14.52 -2.04 -1.52
C PHE A 165 -15.36 -1.43 -2.64
N GLU A 166 -16.57 -1.95 -2.83
CA GLU A 166 -17.56 -1.45 -3.78
C GLU A 166 -18.79 -0.92 -3.04
N ALA A 167 -19.27 0.24 -3.44
CA ALA A 167 -20.50 0.82 -2.89
C ALA A 167 -21.68 -0.12 -3.10
N LYS A 168 -22.56 -0.22 -2.09
CA LYS A 168 -23.78 -1.03 -2.18
C LYS A 168 -24.93 -0.30 -2.87
N ASN A 169 -24.86 1.01 -2.97
CA ASN A 169 -25.87 1.88 -3.54
C ASN A 169 -25.32 2.67 -4.73
N ASP A 170 -26.16 2.89 -5.74
CA ASP A 170 -25.77 3.53 -7.00
C ASP A 170 -25.56 5.05 -6.88
N ASP A 171 -26.06 5.67 -5.82
CA ASP A 171 -25.93 7.10 -5.52
C ASP A 171 -24.73 7.43 -4.62
N ALA A 172 -23.86 6.46 -4.35
CA ALA A 172 -22.64 6.68 -3.61
C ALA A 172 -21.74 7.69 -4.33
N PRO A 173 -21.00 8.55 -3.61
CA PRO A 173 -20.12 9.55 -4.22
C PRO A 173 -18.96 8.92 -4.98
N TYR A 174 -18.56 7.72 -4.58
CA TYR A 174 -17.50 6.94 -5.21
C TYR A 174 -17.92 5.47 -5.25
N LYS A 175 -17.89 4.89 -6.45
CA LYS A 175 -18.26 3.49 -6.66
C LYS A 175 -17.26 2.53 -6.01
N PHE A 176 -15.97 2.85 -6.06
CA PHE A 176 -14.89 2.04 -5.49
C PHE A 176 -14.05 2.84 -4.51
N ILE A 177 -13.69 2.16 -3.43
CA ILE A 177 -12.71 2.59 -2.45
C ILE A 177 -11.60 1.53 -2.39
N LEU A 178 -10.36 1.96 -2.54
CA LEU A 178 -9.18 1.12 -2.37
C LEU A 178 -8.44 1.59 -1.14
N MET A 179 -8.18 0.71 -0.18
CA MET A 179 -7.54 1.04 1.09
C MET A 179 -6.31 0.16 1.29
N MET A 180 -5.21 0.76 1.70
CA MET A 180 -4.05 0.00 2.18
C MET A 180 -4.27 -0.37 3.65
N PRO A 181 -3.70 -1.48 4.14
CA PRO A 181 -3.67 -1.77 5.56
C PRO A 181 -3.14 -0.60 6.38
N ILE A 182 -3.66 -0.43 7.61
CA ILE A 182 -3.13 0.59 8.53
C ILE A 182 -1.68 0.22 8.87
N HIS A 183 -0.80 1.21 8.89
CA HIS A 183 0.61 1.04 9.18
C HIS A 183 1.19 2.26 9.93
N GLY A 184 2.47 2.22 10.28
CA GLY A 184 3.18 3.31 10.98
C GLY A 184 2.84 3.44 12.46
N GLU A 185 2.56 2.34 13.17
CA GLU A 185 2.07 2.34 14.56
C GLU A 185 3.00 3.06 15.54
N GLU A 186 4.31 3.04 15.31
CA GLU A 186 5.30 3.63 16.21
C GLU A 186 5.51 5.14 15.98
N SER A 187 5.40 5.58 14.72
CA SER A 187 5.62 6.98 14.34
C SER A 187 4.32 7.72 14.04
N LEU A 188 3.64 7.32 12.97
CA LEU A 188 2.40 7.92 12.50
C LEU A 188 1.43 6.85 12.05
N THR A 189 0.43 6.53 12.87
CA THR A 189 -0.63 5.60 12.46
C THR A 189 -1.44 6.19 11.30
N HIS A 190 -1.36 5.57 10.13
CA HIS A 190 -2.02 6.06 8.92
C HIS A 190 -2.38 4.94 7.95
N PHE A 191 -3.14 5.28 6.93
CA PHE A 191 -3.35 4.47 5.74
C PHE A 191 -3.51 5.34 4.50
N HIS A 192 -3.29 4.73 3.34
CA HIS A 192 -3.57 5.37 2.05
C HIS A 192 -4.89 4.88 1.50
N MET A 193 -5.61 5.77 0.82
CA MET A 193 -6.89 5.46 0.22
C MET A 193 -7.00 6.08 -1.18
N ARG A 194 -7.53 5.33 -2.12
CA ARG A 194 -7.96 5.83 -3.44
C ARG A 194 -9.46 5.65 -3.58
N TYR A 195 -10.11 6.53 -4.31
CA TYR A 195 -11.55 6.50 -4.48
C TYR A 195 -11.97 7.02 -5.86
N GLY A 196 -13.08 6.49 -6.39
CA GLY A 196 -13.60 6.87 -7.69
C GLY A 196 -14.49 5.80 -8.32
N ASP A 197 -14.80 5.95 -9.61
CA ASP A 197 -15.77 5.10 -10.31
C ASP A 197 -15.13 4.01 -11.17
N ASP A 198 -13.83 4.06 -11.38
CA ASP A 198 -13.08 3.13 -12.22
C ASP A 198 -11.94 2.48 -11.42
N LYS A 199 -12.20 1.26 -10.96
CA LYS A 199 -11.25 0.47 -10.16
C LYS A 199 -9.89 0.28 -10.85
N ASP A 200 -9.90 -0.03 -12.15
CA ASP A 200 -8.68 -0.34 -12.88
C ASP A 200 -7.81 0.91 -13.08
N LYS A 201 -8.45 2.08 -13.22
CA LYS A 201 -7.76 3.35 -13.25
C LYS A 201 -7.15 3.71 -11.91
N LEU A 202 -7.90 3.47 -10.81
CA LEU A 202 -7.39 3.70 -9.45
C LEU A 202 -6.18 2.81 -9.14
N LEU A 203 -6.20 1.54 -9.54
CA LEU A 203 -5.08 0.61 -9.34
C LEU A 203 -3.81 1.01 -10.11
N LYS A 204 -3.98 1.63 -11.29
CA LYS A 204 -2.88 2.05 -12.17
C LYS A 204 -2.31 3.44 -11.84
N ASP A 205 -2.93 4.18 -10.94
CA ASP A 205 -2.44 5.51 -10.57
C ASP A 205 -1.24 5.38 -9.64
N GLU A 206 -0.04 5.66 -10.15
CA GLU A 206 1.21 5.57 -9.40
C GLU A 206 1.57 6.86 -8.65
N GLY A 207 0.83 7.93 -8.85
CA GLY A 207 1.17 9.27 -8.35
C GLY A 207 0.23 9.81 -7.29
N TRP A 208 -0.83 9.08 -6.90
CA TRP A 208 -1.88 9.61 -6.02
C TRP A 208 -2.14 8.71 -4.81
N PHE A 209 -1.81 9.23 -3.64
CA PHE A 209 -1.87 8.56 -2.35
C PHE A 209 -2.46 9.48 -1.27
N PRO A 210 -3.77 9.81 -1.32
CA PRO A 210 -4.44 10.46 -0.20
C PRO A 210 -4.18 9.68 1.09
N THR A 211 -3.80 10.36 2.15
CA THR A 211 -3.32 9.77 3.40
C THR A 211 -4.19 10.21 4.55
N PHE A 212 -4.63 9.26 5.34
CA PHE A 212 -5.51 9.48 6.48
C PHE A 212 -4.80 9.11 7.77
N VAL A 213 -4.81 10.03 8.72
CA VAL A 213 -4.11 9.94 10.01
C VAL A 213 -5.11 10.01 11.16
N LYS A 214 -4.73 9.52 12.34
CA LYS A 214 -5.59 9.63 13.53
C LYS A 214 -5.79 11.09 13.95
N PRO A 215 -6.95 11.46 14.56
CA PRO A 215 -7.24 12.83 14.99
C PRO A 215 -6.22 13.41 16.00
N ASN A 216 -5.56 12.57 16.78
CA ASN A 216 -4.54 12.96 17.74
C ASN A 216 -3.14 13.10 17.14
N THR A 217 -3.00 13.05 15.82
CA THR A 217 -1.72 13.23 15.12
C THR A 217 -1.16 14.64 15.36
N THR A 218 0.14 14.72 15.67
CA THR A 218 0.86 15.95 15.94
C THR A 218 1.56 16.49 14.69
N ASP A 219 1.84 17.79 14.66
CA ASP A 219 2.59 18.41 13.56
C ASP A 219 4.01 17.84 13.44
N ALA A 220 4.63 17.39 14.53
CA ALA A 220 5.93 16.72 14.51
C ALA A 220 5.88 15.40 13.73
N GLN A 221 4.84 14.57 13.93
CA GLN A 221 4.66 13.32 13.19
C GLN A 221 4.40 13.57 11.69
N ILE A 222 3.70 14.66 11.35
CA ILE A 222 3.51 15.06 9.94
C ILE A 222 4.83 15.49 9.30
N ILE A 223 5.67 16.22 10.05
CA ILE A 223 7.00 16.65 9.59
C ILE A 223 7.89 15.42 9.31
N ASP A 224 7.88 14.45 10.22
CA ASP A 224 8.65 13.22 10.06
C ASP A 224 8.20 12.46 8.80
N GLU A 225 6.89 12.29 8.59
CA GLU A 225 6.32 11.63 7.39
C GLU A 225 6.70 12.34 6.07
N ILE A 226 6.76 13.68 6.06
CA ILE A 226 7.17 14.43 4.85
C ILE A 226 8.65 14.22 4.54
N THR A 227 9.45 14.00 5.56
CA THR A 227 10.92 13.96 5.44
C THR A 227 11.50 12.54 5.33
N GLU A 228 10.69 11.49 5.56
CA GLU A 228 11.06 10.09 5.31
C GLU A 228 11.32 9.82 3.81
#